data_12c22bdcb75b3f37fb4d6aa0a8526c29
#
_entry.id   12c22bdcb75b3f37fb4d6aa0a8526c29
#
_cell.length_a   1.000
_cell.length_b   1.000
_cell.length_c   1.000
_cell.angle_alpha   90.00
_cell.angle_beta   90.00
_cell.angle_gamma   90.00
#
_symmetry.space_group_name_H-M   'P 1'
#
loop_
_entity.id
_entity.type
_entity.pdbx_description
1 polymer ?
#
loop_
_entity_poly.entity_id
_entity_poly.type
_entity_poly.pdbx_seq_one_letter_code
_entity_poly.pdbx_strand_id
1 'polypeptide(L)'
;MAPRPARPTRPNSRGRPLPLLGPDGGPAVGSLSEKVFLEVNGTRQGMVVQSRDTTHPVLLFLHGGMPELFLTERYPTGLEDLFTVAWWEQRGAGLSYSPTIPRESLTAAQLIADTLTVTDHLRTRFG
;
A
#
# COMPACT_ATOMS: atom_id res chain seq x y z
N MET A 1 -3.71 27.25 25.94
CA MET A 1 -3.63 25.82 25.55
C MET A 1 -3.76 25.76 24.03
N ALA A 2 -2.70 25.38 23.33
CA ALA A 2 -2.71 25.30 21.87
C ALA A 2 -3.69 24.18 21.42
N PRO A 3 -4.48 24.37 20.34
CA PRO A 3 -5.36 23.32 19.83
C PRO A 3 -4.52 22.10 19.42
N ARG A 4 -4.95 20.92 19.85
CA ARG A 4 -4.35 19.66 19.43
C ARG A 4 -4.40 19.59 17.90
N PRO A 5 -3.29 19.23 17.23
CA PRO A 5 -3.33 19.01 15.80
C PRO A 5 -4.37 17.91 15.51
N ALA A 6 -5.16 18.14 14.47
CA ALA A 6 -6.18 17.18 14.03
C ALA A 6 -5.49 15.81 13.84
N ARG A 7 -6.07 14.76 14.40
CA ARG A 7 -5.61 13.39 14.16
C ARG A 7 -5.67 13.12 12.66
N PRO A 8 -4.56 12.72 12.03
CA PRO A 8 -4.64 12.29 10.64
C PRO A 8 -5.69 11.18 10.53
N THR A 9 -6.62 11.36 9.63
CA THR A 9 -7.64 10.35 9.33
C THR A 9 -6.94 9.08 8.87
N ARG A 10 -7.18 7.96 9.55
CA ARG A 10 -6.67 6.65 9.12
C ARG A 10 -7.07 6.41 7.67
N PRO A 11 -6.17 5.91 6.79
CA PRO A 11 -6.56 5.39 5.51
C PRO A 11 -7.40 4.13 5.75
N ASN A 12 -8.68 4.33 5.93
CA ASN A 12 -9.62 3.23 5.96
C ASN A 12 -9.96 2.84 4.52
N SER A 13 -10.75 1.79 4.33
CA SER A 13 -11.21 1.35 3.02
C SER A 13 -11.89 2.46 2.19
N ARG A 14 -12.23 3.58 2.78
CA ARG A 14 -12.91 4.74 2.17
C ARG A 14 -12.00 5.95 1.96
N GLY A 15 -10.86 6.04 2.67
CA GLY A 15 -9.93 7.15 2.54
C GLY A 15 -9.05 7.06 1.29
N ARG A 16 -8.56 8.22 0.82
CA ARG A 16 -7.51 8.30 -0.19
C ARG A 16 -6.16 8.41 0.52
N PRO A 17 -5.08 7.81 -0.01
CA PRO A 17 -3.75 8.04 0.51
C PRO A 17 -3.36 9.52 0.34
N LEU A 18 -2.55 10.02 1.26
CA LEU A 18 -2.05 11.38 1.19
C LEU A 18 -1.08 11.52 0.01
N PRO A 19 -1.13 12.66 -0.73
CA PRO A 19 -0.16 12.93 -1.78
C PRO A 19 1.25 13.12 -1.20
N LEU A 20 2.26 12.76 -1.97
CA LEU A 20 3.63 13.17 -1.70
C LEU A 20 3.78 14.66 -2.00
N LEU A 21 4.36 15.42 -1.07
CA LEU A 21 4.44 16.87 -1.21
C LEU A 21 5.74 17.30 -1.88
N GLY A 22 5.64 18.29 -2.75
CA GLY A 22 6.76 19.00 -3.35
C GLY A 22 7.28 20.13 -2.45
N PRO A 23 8.34 20.85 -2.90
CA PRO A 23 8.96 21.95 -2.14
C PRO A 23 8.01 23.12 -1.86
N ASP A 24 6.97 23.29 -2.68
CA ASP A 24 5.95 24.32 -2.54
C ASP A 24 4.80 23.94 -1.60
N GLY A 25 4.85 22.73 -1.01
CA GLY A 25 3.81 22.18 -0.14
C GLY A 25 2.58 21.62 -0.90
N GLY A 26 2.56 21.70 -2.22
CA GLY A 26 1.57 21.05 -3.07
C GLY A 26 1.99 19.62 -3.47
N PRO A 27 1.12 18.88 -4.19
CA PRO A 27 1.48 17.55 -4.68
C PRO A 27 2.74 17.61 -5.56
N ALA A 28 3.71 16.73 -5.31
CA ALA A 28 4.93 16.64 -6.10
C ALA A 28 4.63 16.25 -7.54
N VAL A 29 5.15 17.00 -8.50
CA VAL A 29 4.97 16.74 -9.94
C VAL A 29 5.58 15.38 -10.30
N GLY A 30 4.83 14.56 -11.05
CA GLY A 30 5.28 13.22 -11.47
C GLY A 30 5.22 12.16 -10.35
N SER A 31 4.77 12.53 -9.15
CA SER A 31 4.58 11.59 -8.06
C SER A 31 3.29 10.79 -8.20
N LEU A 32 3.27 9.64 -7.53
CA LEU A 32 2.12 8.74 -7.44
C LEU A 32 1.82 8.47 -5.97
N SER A 33 0.55 8.56 -5.58
CA SER A 33 0.06 8.10 -4.29
C SER A 33 -1.38 7.65 -4.48
N GLU A 34 -1.59 6.35 -4.55
CA GLU A 34 -2.90 5.77 -4.86
C GLU A 34 -3.19 4.51 -4.07
N LYS A 35 -4.47 4.24 -3.90
CA LYS A 35 -4.99 2.99 -3.36
C LYS A 35 -5.48 2.13 -4.52
N VAL A 36 -5.00 0.90 -4.57
CA VAL A 36 -5.31 -0.07 -5.62
C VAL A 36 -5.92 -1.31 -4.99
N PHE A 37 -6.95 -1.84 -5.64
CA PHE A 37 -7.52 -3.15 -5.30
C PHE A 37 -7.38 -4.08 -6.49
N LEU A 38 -6.96 -5.32 -6.20
CA LEU A 38 -6.74 -6.37 -7.19
C LEU A 38 -7.54 -7.61 -6.82
N GLU A 39 -7.96 -8.36 -7.83
CA GLU A 39 -8.36 -9.75 -7.64
C GLU A 39 -7.11 -10.62 -7.61
N VAL A 40 -6.84 -11.23 -6.45
CA VAL A 40 -5.67 -12.06 -6.20
C VAL A 40 -6.12 -13.44 -5.76
N ASN A 41 -6.02 -14.41 -6.66
CA ASN A 41 -6.36 -15.81 -6.39
C ASN A 41 -7.73 -15.98 -5.69
N GLY A 42 -8.76 -15.33 -6.25
CA GLY A 42 -10.15 -15.44 -5.77
C GLY A 42 -10.51 -14.51 -4.59
N THR A 43 -9.62 -13.61 -4.18
CA THR A 43 -9.91 -12.61 -3.16
C THR A 43 -9.53 -11.20 -3.62
N ARG A 44 -10.31 -10.22 -3.19
CA ARG A 44 -9.98 -8.82 -3.40
C ARG A 44 -8.96 -8.38 -2.37
N GLN A 45 -7.79 -7.95 -2.82
CA GLN A 45 -6.70 -7.48 -1.96
C GLN A 45 -6.32 -6.03 -2.30
N GLY A 46 -5.91 -5.29 -1.28
CA GLY A 46 -5.60 -3.88 -1.39
C GLY A 46 -4.13 -3.57 -1.14
N MET A 47 -3.67 -2.50 -1.79
CA MET A 47 -2.35 -1.92 -1.57
C MET A 47 -2.40 -0.41 -1.72
N VAL A 48 -1.44 0.27 -1.14
CA VAL A 48 -1.14 1.66 -1.46
C VAL A 48 0.18 1.70 -2.22
N VAL A 49 0.20 2.41 -3.34
CA VAL A 49 1.40 2.59 -4.15
C VAL A 49 1.83 4.03 -4.07
N GLN A 50 3.07 4.26 -3.68
CA GLN A 50 3.65 5.59 -3.53
C GLN A 50 5.01 5.66 -4.21
N SER A 51 5.24 6.74 -4.94
CA SER A 51 6.51 7.01 -5.62
C SER A 51 6.66 8.51 -5.88
N ARG A 52 7.86 9.04 -5.72
CA ARG A 52 8.18 10.38 -6.23
C ARG A 52 8.42 10.37 -7.73
N ASP A 53 8.89 9.26 -8.25
CA ASP A 53 9.16 9.05 -9.67
C ASP A 53 8.88 7.60 -10.04
N THR A 54 7.89 7.37 -10.88
CA THR A 54 7.46 6.02 -11.29
C THR A 54 8.45 5.28 -12.19
N THR A 55 9.55 5.94 -12.58
CA THR A 55 10.66 5.28 -13.27
C THR A 55 11.63 4.56 -12.32
N HIS A 56 11.50 4.81 -11.01
CA HIS A 56 12.29 4.12 -10.00
C HIS A 56 11.92 2.64 -9.91
N PRO A 57 12.86 1.78 -9.46
CA PRO A 57 12.58 0.36 -9.23
C PRO A 57 11.39 0.16 -8.28
N VAL A 58 10.64 -0.90 -8.51
CA VAL A 58 9.49 -1.26 -7.65
C VAL A 58 9.97 -2.03 -6.43
N LEU A 59 9.51 -1.61 -5.26
CA LEU A 59 9.70 -2.30 -3.99
C LEU A 59 8.34 -2.81 -3.50
N LEU A 60 8.14 -4.12 -3.50
CA LEU A 60 6.99 -4.75 -2.87
C LEU A 60 7.28 -4.96 -1.38
N PHE A 61 6.54 -4.27 -0.53
CA PHE A 61 6.65 -4.42 0.92
C PHE A 61 5.73 -5.54 1.42
N LEU A 62 6.33 -6.52 2.11
CA LEU A 62 5.61 -7.64 2.76
C LEU A 62 5.58 -7.38 4.27
N HIS A 63 4.41 -7.12 4.83
CA HIS A 63 4.28 -6.89 6.26
C HIS A 63 4.33 -8.19 7.07
N GLY A 64 4.69 -8.09 8.35
CA GLY A 64 4.83 -9.22 9.26
C GLY A 64 3.54 -9.67 9.96
N GLY A 65 2.39 -9.51 9.33
CA GLY A 65 1.08 -9.88 9.90
C GLY A 65 0.26 -8.70 10.43
N MET A 66 0.86 -7.55 10.64
CA MET A 66 0.16 -6.30 10.91
C MET A 66 0.36 -5.32 9.74
N PRO A 67 -0.73 -4.74 9.20
CA PRO A 67 -0.62 -3.70 8.20
C PRO A 67 0.11 -2.48 8.77
N GLU A 68 1.18 -2.04 8.14
CA GLU A 68 2.02 -0.94 8.61
C GLU A 68 1.75 0.38 7.90
N LEU A 69 0.78 0.40 6.98
CA LEU A 69 0.47 1.58 6.17
C LEU A 69 0.20 2.84 7.02
N PHE A 70 -0.45 2.69 8.16
CA PHE A 70 -0.74 3.81 9.08
C PHE A 70 0.53 4.40 9.71
N LEU A 71 1.61 3.63 9.82
CA LEU A 71 2.91 4.10 10.31
C LEU A 71 3.59 4.96 9.25
N THR A 72 3.51 4.57 7.99
CA THR A 72 4.17 5.27 6.87
C THR A 72 3.56 6.63 6.58
N GLU A 73 2.25 6.80 6.76
CA GLU A 73 1.62 8.12 6.64
C GLU A 73 2.09 9.11 7.72
N ARG A 74 2.19 8.63 8.95
CA ARG A 74 2.59 9.47 10.08
C ARG A 74 4.10 9.64 10.18
N TYR A 75 4.84 8.63 9.76
CA TYR A 75 6.30 8.55 9.85
C TYR A 75 6.84 8.11 8.48
N PRO A 76 7.02 9.05 7.54
CA PRO A 76 7.54 8.73 6.21
C PRO A 76 8.85 7.96 6.31
N THR A 77 8.98 6.89 5.54
CA THR A 77 10.19 6.05 5.55
C THR A 77 11.30 6.60 4.69
N GLY A 78 10.97 7.47 3.73
CA GLY A 78 11.89 7.93 2.69
C GLY A 78 12.11 6.92 1.56
N LEU A 79 11.50 5.73 1.62
CA LEU A 79 11.61 4.73 0.56
C LEU A 79 11.01 5.23 -0.76
N GLU A 80 9.99 6.07 -0.69
CA GLU A 80 9.32 6.67 -1.83
C GLU A 80 10.24 7.61 -2.65
N ASP A 81 11.33 8.07 -2.06
CA ASP A 81 12.35 8.88 -2.74
C ASP A 81 13.23 8.05 -3.67
N LEU A 82 13.35 6.75 -3.41
CA LEU A 82 14.25 5.82 -4.12
C LEU A 82 13.52 4.75 -4.92
N PHE A 83 12.29 4.43 -4.54
CA PHE A 83 11.51 3.34 -5.09
C PHE A 83 10.07 3.76 -5.40
N THR A 84 9.45 3.04 -6.32
CA THR A 84 8.00 2.92 -6.37
C THR A 84 7.59 1.85 -5.36
N VAL A 85 7.05 2.27 -4.21
CA VAL A 85 6.76 1.35 -3.10
C VAL A 85 5.32 0.89 -3.19
N ALA A 86 5.11 -0.43 -3.24
CA ALA A 86 3.81 -1.06 -3.11
C ALA A 86 3.64 -1.60 -1.68
N TRP A 87 2.88 -0.89 -0.87
CA TRP A 87 2.50 -1.27 0.49
C TRP A 87 1.28 -2.21 0.40
N TRP A 88 1.56 -3.47 0.12
CA TRP A 88 0.50 -4.46 -0.03
C TRP A 88 0.04 -4.98 1.32
N GLU A 89 -1.26 -4.97 1.55
CA GLU A 89 -1.89 -5.61 2.69
C GLU A 89 -2.33 -7.01 2.28
N GLN A 90 -1.66 -8.01 2.86
CA GLN A 90 -1.81 -9.42 2.49
C GLN A 90 -3.21 -9.93 2.79
N ARG A 91 -3.57 -11.06 2.18
CA ARG A 91 -4.86 -11.74 2.37
C ARG A 91 -5.31 -11.75 3.83
N GLY A 92 -6.52 -11.24 4.09
CA GLY A 92 -7.11 -11.19 5.42
C GLY A 92 -6.65 -10.02 6.32
N ALA A 93 -5.73 -9.17 5.86
CA ALA A 93 -5.23 -8.03 6.61
C ALA A 93 -5.73 -6.70 6.04
N GLY A 94 -6.04 -5.74 6.89
CA GLY A 94 -6.33 -4.35 6.56
C GLY A 94 -7.30 -4.16 5.39
N LEU A 95 -6.81 -3.54 4.30
CA LEU A 95 -7.60 -3.34 3.07
C LEU A 95 -8.04 -4.64 2.39
N SER A 96 -7.32 -5.73 2.65
CA SER A 96 -7.58 -7.06 2.09
C SER A 96 -8.47 -7.92 3.00
N TYR A 97 -8.98 -7.35 4.08
CA TYR A 97 -9.88 -8.06 4.98
C TYR A 97 -11.27 -8.22 4.36
N SER A 98 -11.81 -9.43 4.46
CA SER A 98 -13.20 -9.74 4.23
C SER A 98 -13.65 -10.88 5.14
N PRO A 99 -14.85 -10.81 5.73
CA PRO A 99 -15.37 -11.92 6.56
C PRO A 99 -15.65 -13.19 5.74
N THR A 100 -15.67 -13.10 4.42
CA THR A 100 -15.91 -14.22 3.51
C THR A 100 -14.64 -14.98 3.13
N ILE A 101 -13.45 -14.53 3.53
CA ILE A 101 -12.20 -15.24 3.27
C ILE A 101 -12.17 -16.52 4.08
N PRO A 102 -12.04 -17.71 3.43
CA PRO A 102 -11.94 -18.97 4.16
C PRO A 102 -10.67 -19.01 5.03
N ARG A 103 -10.81 -19.39 6.28
CA ARG A 103 -9.65 -19.49 7.21
C ARG A 103 -8.59 -20.48 6.73
N GLU A 104 -9.02 -21.56 6.09
CA GLU A 104 -8.16 -22.57 5.49
C GLU A 104 -7.30 -22.04 4.34
N SER A 105 -7.66 -20.89 3.75
CA SER A 105 -6.84 -20.22 2.73
C SER A 105 -5.71 -19.36 3.32
N LEU A 106 -5.69 -19.17 4.64
CA LEU A 106 -4.64 -18.39 5.32
C LEU A 106 -3.43 -19.28 5.61
N THR A 107 -2.72 -19.68 4.58
CA THR A 107 -1.55 -20.57 4.64
C THR A 107 -0.32 -19.91 4.04
N ALA A 108 0.86 -20.40 4.41
CA ALA A 108 2.11 -19.94 3.80
C ALA A 108 2.14 -20.20 2.27
N ALA A 109 1.64 -21.34 1.83
CA ALA A 109 1.56 -21.66 0.41
C ALA A 109 0.66 -20.67 -0.35
N GLN A 110 -0.47 -20.29 0.22
CA GLN A 110 -1.35 -19.28 -0.37
C GLN A 110 -0.72 -17.90 -0.39
N LEU A 111 -0.01 -17.53 0.68
CA LEU A 111 0.72 -16.26 0.72
C LEU A 111 1.78 -16.18 -0.38
N ILE A 112 2.51 -17.26 -0.63
CA ILE A 112 3.49 -17.34 -1.72
C ILE A 112 2.78 -17.17 -3.07
N ALA A 113 1.68 -17.87 -3.30
CA ALA A 113 0.91 -17.75 -4.55
C ALA A 113 0.38 -16.32 -4.75
N ASP A 114 -0.16 -15.71 -3.71
CA ASP A 114 -0.64 -14.32 -3.75
C ASP A 114 0.51 -13.34 -4.05
N THR A 115 1.67 -13.54 -3.43
CA THR A 115 2.87 -12.72 -3.67
C THR A 115 3.30 -12.77 -5.14
N LEU A 116 3.30 -13.94 -5.76
CA LEU A 116 3.62 -14.09 -7.18
C LEU A 116 2.62 -13.32 -8.06
N THR A 117 1.33 -13.45 -7.80
CA THR A 117 0.28 -12.73 -8.54
C THR A 117 0.42 -11.22 -8.41
N VAL A 118 0.68 -10.71 -7.20
CA VAL A 118 0.89 -9.28 -6.96
C VAL A 118 2.16 -8.79 -7.66
N THR A 119 3.23 -9.58 -7.62
CA THR A 119 4.50 -9.27 -8.29
C THR A 119 4.31 -9.15 -9.81
N ASP A 120 3.58 -10.07 -10.42
CA ASP A 120 3.30 -10.06 -11.86
C ASP A 120 2.45 -8.84 -12.26
N HIS A 121 1.48 -8.47 -11.42
CA HIS A 121 0.72 -7.23 -11.63
C HIS A 121 1.62 -5.99 -11.62
N LEU A 122 2.51 -5.88 -10.64
CA LEU A 122 3.42 -4.74 -10.52
C LEU A 122 4.41 -4.68 -11.69
N ARG A 123 4.94 -5.82 -12.14
CA ARG A 123 5.78 -5.91 -13.34
C ARG A 123 5.04 -5.46 -14.59
N THR A 124 3.81 -5.88 -14.77
CA THR A 124 3.00 -5.48 -15.93
C THR A 124 2.74 -3.98 -15.94
N ARG A 125 2.55 -3.39 -14.77
CA ARG A 125 2.20 -1.98 -14.64
C ARG A 125 3.41 -1.05 -14.73
N PHE A 126 4.53 -1.40 -14.12
CA PHE A 126 5.68 -0.51 -13.98
C PHE A 126 6.93 -0.94 -14.78
N GLY A 127 6.94 -2.09 -15.37
CA GLY A 127 8.04 -2.63 -16.17
C GLY A 127 8.91 -3.61 -15.39
#